data_c499b177d45b02cf12c1d90bcb505868
#
_entry.id   c499b177d45b02cf12c1d90bcb505868
#
_cell.length_a   1.000
_cell.length_b   1.000
_cell.length_c   1.000
_cell.angle_alpha   90.00
_cell.angle_beta   90.00
_cell.angle_gamma   90.00
#
_symmetry.space_group_name_H-M   'P 1'
#
loop_
_entity.id
_entity.type
_entity.pdbx_description
1 polymer ?
#
loop_
_entity_poly.entity_id
_entity_poly.type
_entity_poly.pdbx_seq_one_letter_code
_entity_poly.pdbx_strand_id
1 'polypeptide(L)'
;VLRTVAAVSGVDGPLRTPVPGIELGALPADAIKREAVSCVDVAHTLVIVESPTKAKTIRGYLPKDFRVEASMGHVRDLPNNASEIPAAHKGEKWANLGVNTANDFAPLYVVPKDKKKVVKELKDALKGADRLLLATDEDREGESISWHLLQLLAPKVPVKRMVFHEITKEAIGRALESTRELDMELVHAQETRRILDRLVGYTLSPLLWKKVAWGLSAGRVQSVAVRLLVQRERARRAFRSGSYWDLKARLSHGGLRFEAKLSQVKGERIAGGGDFDESTGALKAGSKVRLLGEAEARALVAAVEAGPWRVTAVEEKPTVRKPVPPFTTSTLQQESNRKLRLSARETMRTAQALYERGFITYMRTDSVHLSDQAI
;
A
#
# COMPACT_ATOMS: atom_id res chain seq x y z
N VAL A 1 2.95 14.10 15.36
CA VAL A 1 3.90 14.65 16.34
C VAL A 1 5.04 13.67 16.45
N LEU A 2 6.15 13.93 15.73
CA LEU A 2 7.38 13.17 15.84
C LEU A 2 8.10 13.62 17.12
N ARG A 3 8.21 12.75 18.10
CA ARG A 3 9.16 12.91 19.20
C ARG A 3 10.51 12.30 18.80
N THR A 4 11.52 13.14 18.71
CA THR A 4 12.93 12.78 18.60
C THR A 4 13.36 12.07 19.88
N VAL A 5 13.86 10.83 19.77
CA VAL A 5 14.60 10.17 20.86
C VAL A 5 16.07 10.26 20.51
N ALA A 6 16.81 10.95 21.36
CA ALA A 6 18.25 11.06 21.28
C ALA A 6 18.92 9.73 21.64
N ALA A 7 19.93 9.36 20.86
CA ALA A 7 20.83 8.27 21.16
C ALA A 7 21.76 8.66 22.34
N VAL A 8 21.87 7.76 23.31
CA VAL A 8 22.95 7.80 24.31
C VAL A 8 23.92 6.68 23.96
N SER A 9 25.10 7.09 23.58
CA SER A 9 26.27 6.24 23.38
C SER A 9 27.05 6.05 24.70
N GLY A 10 27.52 4.82 24.92
CA GLY A 10 28.77 4.57 25.62
C GLY A 10 28.70 4.30 27.10
N VAL A 11 29.00 3.05 27.48
CA VAL A 11 29.94 2.77 28.59
C VAL A 11 30.65 1.45 28.26
N ASP A 12 31.96 1.55 28.01
CA ASP A 12 32.92 0.47 28.10
C ASP A 12 33.20 0.13 29.56
N GLY A 13 33.20 -1.15 29.89
CA GLY A 13 33.67 -1.62 31.22
C GLY A 13 34.18 -3.05 31.14
N PRO A 14 35.28 -3.39 31.82
CA PRO A 14 36.17 -4.48 31.48
C PRO A 14 35.73 -5.87 31.97
N LEU A 15 36.23 -6.86 31.24
CA LEU A 15 36.23 -8.30 31.50
C LEU A 15 36.56 -8.65 32.94
N ARG A 16 35.70 -9.41 33.63
CA ARG A 16 36.02 -10.09 34.88
C ARG A 16 36.34 -11.56 34.64
N THR A 17 37.44 -11.98 35.20
CA THR A 17 38.08 -13.29 35.30
C THR A 17 37.17 -14.41 35.80
N PRO A 18 37.44 -15.68 35.43
CA PRO A 18 36.65 -16.84 35.84
C PRO A 18 36.96 -17.28 37.27
N VAL A 19 35.91 -17.73 37.98
CA VAL A 19 35.98 -18.38 39.29
C VAL A 19 36.23 -19.88 39.10
N PRO A 20 37.15 -20.52 39.77
CA PRO A 20 37.43 -21.96 39.64
C PRO A 20 36.56 -22.81 40.58
N GLY A 21 36.17 -23.99 40.06
CA GLY A 21 35.96 -25.20 40.86
C GLY A 21 34.55 -25.52 41.31
N ILE A 22 33.79 -26.23 40.44
CA ILE A 22 32.84 -27.27 40.89
C ILE A 22 33.06 -28.50 39.99
N GLU A 23 33.61 -29.58 40.54
CA GLU A 23 33.68 -30.89 39.91
C GLU A 23 32.27 -31.50 39.88
N LEU A 24 31.72 -31.72 38.69
CA LEU A 24 30.52 -32.52 38.47
C LEU A 24 30.93 -33.98 38.30
N GLY A 25 30.67 -34.79 39.30
CA GLY A 25 30.80 -36.24 39.24
C GLY A 25 29.98 -36.82 38.11
N ALA A 26 30.61 -37.75 37.37
CA ALA A 26 29.98 -38.49 36.28
C ALA A 26 28.85 -39.38 36.81
N LEU A 27 27.62 -39.14 36.33
CA LEU A 27 26.46 -40.06 36.49
C LEU A 27 26.50 -41.12 35.41
N PRO A 28 26.11 -42.38 35.72
CA PRO A 28 26.19 -43.49 34.79
C PRO A 28 25.17 -43.36 33.66
N ALA A 29 25.58 -43.80 32.44
CA ALA A 29 24.92 -43.58 31.17
C ALA A 29 23.63 -44.43 30.89
N ASP A 30 23.09 -45.18 31.88
CA ASP A 30 22.07 -46.18 31.63
C ASP A 30 20.69 -45.94 32.27
N ALA A 31 20.32 -44.69 32.58
CA ALA A 31 18.99 -44.42 33.19
C ALA A 31 18.23 -43.22 32.61
N ILE A 32 18.25 -43.04 31.31
CA ILE A 32 17.26 -42.16 30.65
C ILE A 32 16.49 -42.99 29.59
N LYS A 33 15.59 -43.82 30.03
CA LYS A 33 14.42 -44.17 29.24
C LYS A 33 13.62 -42.89 29.10
N ARG A 34 13.72 -42.26 27.92
CA ARG A 34 12.79 -41.24 27.51
C ARG A 34 11.41 -41.88 27.38
N GLU A 35 10.64 -41.88 28.43
CA GLU A 35 9.20 -41.96 28.29
C GLU A 35 8.81 -40.78 27.39
N ALA A 36 8.26 -41.15 26.22
CA ALA A 36 7.58 -40.18 25.37
C ALA A 36 6.44 -39.62 26.22
N VAL A 37 6.65 -38.44 26.81
CA VAL A 37 5.57 -37.67 27.39
C VAL A 37 4.63 -37.41 26.23
N SER A 38 3.54 -38.18 26.21
CA SER A 38 2.36 -37.88 25.41
C SER A 38 2.03 -36.43 25.74
N CYS A 39 2.26 -35.54 24.78
CA CYS A 39 1.71 -34.18 24.86
C CYS A 39 0.20 -34.37 25.01
N VAL A 40 -0.29 -34.21 26.20
CA VAL A 40 -1.72 -33.95 26.42
C VAL A 40 -1.99 -32.71 25.60
N ASP A 41 -2.77 -32.85 24.51
CA ASP A 41 -3.23 -31.75 23.70
C ASP A 41 -4.09 -30.86 24.62
N VAL A 42 -3.45 -29.84 25.17
CA VAL A 42 -4.17 -28.80 25.93
C VAL A 42 -5.01 -28.07 24.89
N ALA A 43 -6.32 -28.12 25.08
CA ALA A 43 -7.28 -27.40 24.24
C ALA A 43 -6.81 -25.95 24.08
N HIS A 44 -6.63 -25.51 22.83
CA HIS A 44 -6.10 -24.18 22.52
C HIS A 44 -6.87 -23.52 21.38
N THR A 45 -6.87 -22.19 21.36
CA THR A 45 -7.39 -21.43 20.23
C THR A 45 -6.28 -21.26 19.18
N LEU A 46 -6.50 -21.77 17.96
CA LEU A 46 -5.59 -21.54 16.85
C LEU A 46 -5.92 -20.19 16.17
N VAL A 47 -4.93 -19.34 16.03
CA VAL A 47 -5.02 -18.05 15.29
C VAL A 47 -4.14 -18.15 14.06
N ILE A 48 -4.69 -17.91 12.86
CA ILE A 48 -3.91 -17.91 11.62
C ILE A 48 -3.86 -16.50 11.05
N VAL A 49 -2.64 -16.02 10.81
CA VAL A 49 -2.33 -14.75 10.14
C VAL A 49 -1.60 -15.00 8.82
N GLU A 50 -1.40 -13.97 7.99
CA GLU A 50 -0.73 -14.14 6.68
C GLU A 50 0.79 -14.14 6.74
N SER A 51 1.42 -13.49 7.77
CA SER A 51 2.89 -13.35 7.81
C SER A 51 3.51 -13.77 9.15
N PRO A 52 4.76 -14.28 9.15
CA PRO A 52 5.46 -14.67 10.37
C PRO A 52 5.74 -13.49 11.30
N THR A 53 6.00 -12.30 10.73
CA THR A 53 6.24 -11.07 11.52
C THR A 53 4.99 -10.72 12.32
N LYS A 54 3.83 -10.71 11.64
CA LYS A 54 2.54 -10.46 12.28
C LYS A 54 2.23 -11.52 13.35
N ALA A 55 2.51 -12.80 13.07
CA ALA A 55 2.34 -13.88 14.04
C ALA A 55 3.18 -13.64 15.31
N LYS A 56 4.44 -13.24 15.16
CA LYS A 56 5.32 -12.94 16.28
C LYS A 56 4.82 -11.77 17.14
N THR A 57 4.37 -10.69 16.50
CA THR A 57 3.86 -9.50 17.19
C THR A 57 2.57 -9.82 17.96
N ILE A 58 1.60 -10.45 17.29
CA ILE A 58 0.28 -10.77 17.88
C ILE A 58 0.41 -11.79 19.01
N ARG A 59 1.29 -12.79 18.88
CA ARG A 59 1.55 -13.76 19.96
C ARG A 59 1.95 -13.09 21.27
N GLY A 60 2.64 -11.95 21.22
CA GLY A 60 3.02 -11.17 22.40
C GLY A 60 1.85 -10.50 23.13
N TYR A 61 0.70 -10.37 22.48
CA TYR A 61 -0.50 -9.71 23.02
C TYR A 61 -1.60 -10.68 23.44
N LEU A 62 -1.54 -11.92 22.93
CA LEU A 62 -2.53 -12.97 23.20
C LEU A 62 -2.19 -13.77 24.46
N PRO A 63 -3.19 -14.34 25.15
CA PRO A 63 -3.01 -15.29 26.23
C PRO A 63 -2.22 -16.54 25.80
N LYS A 64 -1.67 -17.29 26.78
CA LYS A 64 -0.78 -18.44 26.51
C LYS A 64 -1.50 -19.65 25.88
N ASP A 65 -2.79 -19.74 26.02
CA ASP A 65 -3.66 -20.76 25.42
C ASP A 65 -3.99 -20.49 23.94
N PHE A 66 -3.44 -19.38 23.38
CA PHE A 66 -3.56 -19.09 21.96
C PHE A 66 -2.29 -19.51 21.21
N ARG A 67 -2.46 -20.34 20.21
CA ARG A 67 -1.41 -20.71 19.27
C ARG A 67 -1.53 -19.87 18.00
N VAL A 68 -0.49 -19.12 17.65
CA VAL A 68 -0.49 -18.24 16.47
C VAL A 68 0.41 -18.82 15.39
N GLU A 69 -0.14 -19.06 14.21
CA GLU A 69 0.58 -19.61 13.04
C GLU A 69 0.43 -18.67 11.83
N ALA A 70 1.35 -18.78 10.86
CA ALA A 70 1.33 -17.99 9.64
C ALA A 70 1.06 -18.84 8.40
N SER A 71 0.14 -18.39 7.54
CA SER A 71 -0.16 -19.01 6.24
C SER A 71 0.85 -18.72 5.15
N MET A 72 1.76 -17.77 5.38
CA MET A 72 2.72 -17.28 4.38
C MET A 72 2.04 -16.71 3.12
N GLY A 73 0.94 -15.98 3.30
CA GLY A 73 0.09 -15.44 2.23
C GLY A 73 -0.92 -16.46 1.71
N HIS A 74 -1.29 -16.36 0.43
CA HIS A 74 -2.23 -17.29 -0.20
C HIS A 74 -1.73 -18.75 -0.19
N VAL A 75 -2.61 -19.66 0.18
CA VAL A 75 -2.32 -21.12 0.28
C VAL A 75 -2.77 -21.90 -0.95
N ARG A 76 -3.61 -21.31 -1.81
CA ARG A 76 -4.00 -21.86 -3.12
C ARG A 76 -4.22 -20.72 -4.12
N ASP A 77 -4.06 -21.03 -5.41
CA ASP A 77 -4.27 -20.10 -6.51
C ASP A 77 -4.67 -20.87 -7.78
N LEU A 78 -4.98 -20.14 -8.85
CA LEU A 78 -5.14 -20.73 -10.19
C LEU A 78 -3.82 -21.34 -10.66
N PRO A 79 -3.82 -22.44 -11.45
CA PRO A 79 -2.60 -23.09 -11.94
C PRO A 79 -1.70 -22.09 -12.67
N ASN A 80 -0.41 -22.11 -12.39
CA ASN A 80 0.59 -21.28 -13.09
C ASN A 80 1.10 -21.94 -14.38
N ASN A 81 1.03 -23.28 -14.42
CA ASN A 81 1.50 -24.08 -15.55
C ASN A 81 0.76 -25.42 -15.61
N ALA A 82 0.91 -26.13 -16.74
CA ALA A 82 0.22 -27.38 -17.00
C ALA A 82 0.56 -28.50 -15.98
N SER A 83 1.73 -28.45 -15.31
CA SER A 83 2.12 -29.47 -14.32
C SER A 83 1.34 -29.35 -13.01
N GLU A 84 0.72 -28.22 -12.74
CA GLU A 84 -0.11 -27.98 -11.56
C GLU A 84 -1.57 -28.40 -11.77
N ILE A 85 -1.97 -28.65 -13.02
CA ILE A 85 -3.34 -29.05 -13.35
C ILE A 85 -3.60 -30.48 -12.84
N PRO A 86 -4.65 -30.70 -12.02
CA PRO A 86 -5.03 -32.03 -11.58
C PRO A 86 -5.31 -32.98 -12.74
N ALA A 87 -5.01 -34.26 -12.57
CA ALA A 87 -5.19 -35.27 -13.62
C ALA A 87 -6.63 -35.31 -14.19
N ALA A 88 -7.62 -35.09 -13.33
CA ALA A 88 -9.03 -35.06 -13.72
C ALA A 88 -9.38 -33.96 -14.73
N HIS A 89 -8.56 -32.90 -14.84
CA HIS A 89 -8.82 -31.75 -15.71
C HIS A 89 -7.80 -31.60 -16.84
N LYS A 90 -6.81 -32.47 -16.96
CA LYS A 90 -5.73 -32.34 -17.98
C LYS A 90 -6.23 -32.36 -19.43
N GLY A 91 -7.40 -32.97 -19.72
CA GLY A 91 -8.00 -33.03 -21.04
C GLY A 91 -8.87 -31.81 -21.39
N GLU A 92 -9.18 -30.98 -20.42
CA GLU A 92 -10.09 -29.86 -20.58
C GLU A 92 -9.39 -28.65 -21.22
N LYS A 93 -9.98 -28.07 -22.27
CA LYS A 93 -9.43 -26.92 -22.99
C LYS A 93 -9.23 -25.68 -22.10
N TRP A 94 -10.10 -25.50 -21.10
CA TRP A 94 -10.07 -24.38 -20.17
C TRP A 94 -9.07 -24.56 -19.02
N ALA A 95 -8.58 -25.78 -18.78
CA ALA A 95 -7.74 -26.09 -17.63
C ALA A 95 -6.41 -25.30 -17.62
N ASN A 96 -5.82 -25.03 -18.80
CA ASN A 96 -4.63 -24.18 -18.91
C ASN A 96 -4.90 -22.72 -18.52
N LEU A 97 -6.12 -22.24 -18.75
CA LEU A 97 -6.58 -20.94 -18.28
C LEU A 97 -6.82 -20.94 -16.77
N GLY A 98 -7.20 -22.12 -16.23
CA GLY A 98 -7.56 -22.29 -14.83
C GLY A 98 -8.93 -21.68 -14.48
N VAL A 99 -9.75 -21.35 -15.49
CA VAL A 99 -11.10 -20.77 -15.36
C VAL A 99 -12.01 -21.42 -16.38
N ASN A 100 -13.10 -22.02 -15.94
CA ASN A 100 -14.08 -22.63 -16.82
C ASN A 100 -15.12 -21.59 -17.29
N THR A 101 -14.86 -20.97 -18.43
CA THR A 101 -15.71 -19.91 -19.01
C THR A 101 -17.08 -20.41 -19.47
N ALA A 102 -17.26 -21.72 -19.65
CA ALA A 102 -18.52 -22.34 -20.01
C ALA A 102 -19.39 -22.73 -18.80
N ASN A 103 -18.82 -22.68 -17.60
CA ASN A 103 -19.51 -23.01 -16.35
C ASN A 103 -19.31 -21.87 -15.35
N ASP A 104 -20.00 -20.77 -15.58
CA ASP A 104 -20.04 -19.58 -14.71
C ASP A 104 -18.66 -19.09 -14.21
N PHE A 105 -17.67 -19.16 -15.11
CA PHE A 105 -16.28 -18.78 -14.82
C PHE A 105 -15.65 -19.50 -13.61
N ALA A 106 -16.11 -20.70 -13.27
CA ALA A 106 -15.65 -21.47 -12.13
C ALA A 106 -14.12 -21.60 -12.12
N PRO A 107 -13.43 -21.14 -11.05
CA PRO A 107 -11.97 -21.20 -10.96
C PRO A 107 -11.47 -22.58 -10.55
N LEU A 108 -10.37 -23.01 -11.15
CA LEU A 108 -9.65 -24.21 -10.76
C LEU A 108 -8.56 -23.83 -9.74
N TYR A 109 -8.87 -23.93 -8.46
CA TYR A 109 -7.90 -23.68 -7.42
C TYR A 109 -7.02 -24.88 -7.14
N VAL A 110 -5.71 -24.67 -7.12
CA VAL A 110 -4.69 -25.67 -6.78
C VAL A 110 -3.81 -25.18 -5.63
N VAL A 111 -3.25 -26.11 -4.87
CA VAL A 111 -2.24 -25.80 -3.85
C VAL A 111 -0.86 -25.86 -4.52
N PRO A 112 -0.14 -24.73 -4.65
CA PRO A 112 1.22 -24.72 -5.19
C PRO A 112 2.15 -25.63 -4.40
N LYS A 113 3.19 -26.19 -5.08
CA LYS A 113 4.11 -27.15 -4.46
C LYS A 113 4.79 -26.61 -3.20
N ASP A 114 5.21 -25.36 -3.22
CA ASP A 114 5.85 -24.64 -2.11
C ASP A 114 4.91 -24.40 -0.92
N LYS A 115 3.59 -24.42 -1.13
CA LYS A 115 2.58 -24.23 -0.07
C LYS A 115 2.14 -25.51 0.63
N LYS A 116 2.43 -26.69 0.05
CA LYS A 116 2.01 -27.97 0.62
C LYS A 116 2.51 -28.20 2.05
N LYS A 117 3.76 -27.79 2.34
CA LYS A 117 4.35 -27.89 3.68
C LYS A 117 3.59 -27.05 4.68
N VAL A 118 3.36 -25.78 4.35
CA VAL A 118 2.62 -24.83 5.21
C VAL A 118 1.20 -25.32 5.48
N VAL A 119 0.49 -25.77 4.44
CA VAL A 119 -0.86 -26.35 4.60
C VAL A 119 -0.85 -27.56 5.54
N LYS A 120 0.16 -28.44 5.44
CA LYS A 120 0.30 -29.57 6.35
C LYS A 120 0.54 -29.11 7.78
N GLU A 121 1.46 -28.17 8.01
CA GLU A 121 1.76 -27.60 9.33
C GLU A 121 0.53 -26.96 9.97
N LEU A 122 -0.27 -26.22 9.18
CA LEU A 122 -1.52 -25.64 9.65
C LEU A 122 -2.59 -26.69 9.99
N LYS A 123 -2.69 -27.77 9.20
CA LYS A 123 -3.56 -28.91 9.52
C LYS A 123 -3.14 -29.62 10.81
N ASP A 124 -1.84 -29.78 11.03
CA ASP A 124 -1.31 -30.36 12.25
C ASP A 124 -1.51 -29.43 13.46
N ALA A 125 -1.39 -28.12 13.27
CA ALA A 125 -1.68 -27.13 14.31
C ALA A 125 -3.17 -27.09 14.69
N LEU A 126 -4.06 -27.39 13.75
CA LEU A 126 -5.50 -27.43 13.99
C LEU A 126 -5.94 -28.66 14.81
N LYS A 127 -5.12 -29.74 14.82
CA LYS A 127 -5.38 -30.91 15.67
C LYS A 127 -5.29 -30.49 17.14
N GLY A 128 -6.30 -30.80 17.92
CA GLY A 128 -6.38 -30.40 19.33
C GLY A 128 -6.81 -28.95 19.59
N ALA A 129 -7.02 -28.15 18.54
CA ALA A 129 -7.65 -26.84 18.71
C ALA A 129 -9.16 -26.99 18.92
N ASP A 130 -9.71 -26.18 19.80
CA ASP A 130 -11.16 -26.10 20.09
C ASP A 130 -11.85 -24.96 19.34
N ARG A 131 -11.08 -24.02 18.81
CA ARG A 131 -11.56 -22.89 18.02
C ARG A 131 -10.48 -22.41 17.02
N LEU A 132 -10.90 -21.94 15.85
CA LEU A 132 -10.06 -21.31 14.84
C LEU A 132 -10.42 -19.84 14.66
N LEU A 133 -9.44 -18.95 14.79
CA LEU A 133 -9.55 -17.54 14.45
C LEU A 133 -8.72 -17.22 13.21
N LEU A 134 -9.36 -16.64 12.19
CA LEU A 134 -8.71 -16.19 10.97
C LEU A 134 -8.42 -14.68 11.11
N ALA A 135 -7.15 -14.32 11.31
CA ALA A 135 -6.69 -12.97 11.67
C ALA A 135 -5.81 -12.33 10.58
N THR A 136 -6.13 -12.60 9.32
CA THR A 136 -5.48 -11.96 8.15
C THR A 136 -5.91 -10.50 8.03
N ASP A 137 -5.25 -9.73 7.15
CA ASP A 137 -5.55 -8.31 6.94
C ASP A 137 -7.03 -8.07 6.63
N GLU A 138 -7.51 -6.85 6.89
CA GLU A 138 -8.93 -6.50 6.76
C GLU A 138 -9.38 -6.22 5.32
N ASP A 139 -8.49 -6.31 4.36
CA ASP A 139 -8.81 -6.10 2.96
C ASP A 139 -9.35 -7.39 2.30
N ARG A 140 -9.81 -7.25 1.04
CA ARG A 140 -10.32 -8.39 0.25
C ARG A 140 -9.29 -9.50 0.04
N GLU A 141 -7.99 -9.19 0.02
CA GLU A 141 -6.92 -10.18 -0.10
C GLU A 141 -6.85 -11.05 1.17
N GLY A 142 -6.90 -10.41 2.36
CA GLY A 142 -6.94 -11.12 3.64
C GLY A 142 -8.22 -11.93 3.81
N GLU A 143 -9.38 -11.42 3.37
CA GLU A 143 -10.64 -12.15 3.41
C GLU A 143 -10.59 -13.40 2.51
N SER A 144 -10.02 -13.28 1.31
CA SER A 144 -9.80 -14.40 0.38
C SER A 144 -8.82 -15.43 0.94
N ILE A 145 -7.72 -15.00 1.59
CA ILE A 145 -6.78 -15.91 2.26
C ILE A 145 -7.52 -16.71 3.33
N SER A 146 -8.32 -16.05 4.16
CA SER A 146 -9.13 -16.68 5.21
C SER A 146 -10.10 -17.71 4.63
N TRP A 147 -10.80 -17.39 3.55
CA TRP A 147 -11.70 -18.31 2.86
C TRP A 147 -10.97 -19.51 2.27
N HIS A 148 -9.82 -19.29 1.63
CA HIS A 148 -9.00 -20.38 1.11
C HIS A 148 -8.49 -21.31 2.22
N LEU A 149 -8.13 -20.77 3.38
CA LEU A 149 -7.75 -21.55 4.56
C LEU A 149 -8.93 -22.39 5.07
N LEU A 150 -10.11 -21.78 5.20
CA LEU A 150 -11.33 -22.48 5.60
C LEU A 150 -11.61 -23.69 4.70
N GLN A 151 -11.55 -23.51 3.38
CA GLN A 151 -11.78 -24.56 2.41
C GLN A 151 -10.74 -25.69 2.46
N LEU A 152 -9.44 -25.38 2.68
CA LEU A 152 -8.37 -26.35 2.69
C LEU A 152 -8.23 -27.12 4.01
N LEU A 153 -8.45 -26.43 5.12
CA LEU A 153 -8.31 -27.01 6.46
C LEU A 153 -9.55 -27.80 6.85
N ALA A 154 -10.72 -27.45 6.32
CA ALA A 154 -12.02 -28.06 6.60
C ALA A 154 -12.22 -28.30 8.12
N PRO A 155 -12.11 -27.26 8.96
CA PRO A 155 -12.12 -27.38 10.41
C PRO A 155 -13.44 -27.94 10.90
N LYS A 156 -13.39 -28.80 11.93
CA LYS A 156 -14.58 -29.32 12.63
C LYS A 156 -14.92 -28.51 13.89
N VAL A 157 -14.14 -27.47 14.16
CA VAL A 157 -14.29 -26.57 15.28
C VAL A 157 -14.91 -25.25 14.83
N PRO A 158 -15.48 -24.44 15.74
CA PRO A 158 -15.99 -23.11 15.41
C PRO A 158 -14.90 -22.24 14.78
N VAL A 159 -15.25 -21.53 13.69
CA VAL A 159 -14.36 -20.62 12.99
C VAL A 159 -14.94 -19.22 13.05
N LYS A 160 -14.10 -18.22 13.37
CA LYS A 160 -14.46 -16.82 13.33
C LYS A 160 -13.37 -16.00 12.67
N ARG A 161 -13.76 -14.87 12.11
CA ARG A 161 -12.90 -13.85 11.55
C ARG A 161 -12.58 -12.82 12.62
N MET A 162 -11.29 -12.56 12.84
CA MET A 162 -10.78 -11.55 13.74
C MET A 162 -10.16 -10.42 12.92
N VAL A 163 -10.71 -9.22 13.01
CA VAL A 163 -10.33 -8.06 12.19
C VAL A 163 -9.84 -6.93 13.08
N PHE A 164 -8.75 -6.28 12.67
CA PHE A 164 -8.17 -5.12 13.37
C PHE A 164 -7.43 -4.23 12.37
N HIS A 165 -7.49 -2.92 12.60
CA HIS A 165 -6.87 -1.90 11.76
C HIS A 165 -5.42 -1.56 12.17
N GLU A 166 -5.02 -1.98 13.37
CA GLU A 166 -3.68 -1.78 13.94
C GLU A 166 -3.28 -2.96 14.82
N ILE A 167 -1.98 -3.18 14.98
CA ILE A 167 -1.45 -4.28 15.77
C ILE A 167 -0.93 -3.73 17.11
N THR A 168 -1.88 -3.32 17.97
CA THR A 168 -1.65 -2.90 19.35
C THR A 168 -2.33 -3.88 20.29
N LYS A 169 -1.91 -3.91 21.55
CA LYS A 169 -2.51 -4.80 22.56
C LYS A 169 -4.01 -4.54 22.72
N GLU A 170 -4.38 -3.27 22.75
CA GLU A 170 -5.77 -2.80 22.90
C GLU A 170 -6.63 -3.17 21.69
N ALA A 171 -6.10 -2.97 20.46
CA ALA A 171 -6.83 -3.32 19.25
C ALA A 171 -7.02 -4.82 19.10
N ILE A 172 -6.00 -5.61 19.41
CA ILE A 172 -6.08 -7.08 19.42
C ILE A 172 -7.09 -7.58 20.48
N GLY A 173 -7.09 -6.97 21.68
CA GLY A 173 -8.10 -7.28 22.72
C GLY A 173 -9.52 -7.02 22.24
N ARG A 174 -9.81 -5.83 21.68
CA ARG A 174 -11.11 -5.51 21.11
C ARG A 174 -11.52 -6.46 19.96
N ALA A 175 -10.57 -6.82 19.10
CA ALA A 175 -10.83 -7.73 17.98
C ALA A 175 -11.19 -9.15 18.43
N LEU A 176 -10.68 -9.61 19.58
CA LEU A 176 -11.09 -10.89 20.19
C LEU A 176 -12.54 -10.87 20.66
N GLU A 177 -12.99 -9.74 21.18
CA GLU A 177 -14.38 -9.56 21.69
C GLU A 177 -15.38 -9.36 20.55
N SER A 178 -14.94 -8.81 19.40
CA SER A 178 -15.77 -8.44 18.25
C SER A 178 -15.52 -9.30 17.00
N THR A 179 -15.37 -10.61 17.18
CA THR A 179 -15.19 -11.54 16.04
C THR A 179 -16.47 -11.64 15.20
N ARG A 180 -16.29 -11.82 13.87
CA ARG A 180 -17.39 -11.93 12.90
C ARG A 180 -17.30 -13.18 12.03
N GLU A 181 -18.26 -13.38 11.15
CA GLU A 181 -18.16 -14.34 10.06
C GLU A 181 -17.29 -13.80 8.90
N LEU A 182 -16.92 -14.68 7.98
CA LEU A 182 -16.27 -14.29 6.72
C LEU A 182 -17.23 -13.42 5.88
N ASP A 183 -16.69 -12.36 5.32
CA ASP A 183 -17.39 -11.52 4.34
C ASP A 183 -17.25 -12.12 2.94
N MET A 184 -18.28 -12.83 2.50
CA MET A 184 -18.28 -13.50 1.20
C MET A 184 -18.36 -12.52 0.04
N GLU A 185 -18.83 -11.29 0.22
CA GLU A 185 -18.82 -10.27 -0.83
C GLU A 185 -17.39 -9.81 -1.13
N LEU A 186 -16.57 -9.62 -0.10
CA LEU A 186 -15.15 -9.32 -0.26
C LEU A 186 -14.39 -10.50 -0.90
N VAL A 187 -14.73 -11.74 -0.52
CA VAL A 187 -14.17 -12.94 -1.15
C VAL A 187 -14.48 -12.97 -2.63
N HIS A 188 -15.75 -12.81 -3.01
CA HIS A 188 -16.19 -12.79 -4.42
C HIS A 188 -15.57 -11.62 -5.18
N ALA A 189 -15.41 -10.47 -4.57
CA ALA A 189 -14.74 -9.32 -5.19
C ALA A 189 -13.27 -9.62 -5.53
N GLN A 190 -12.55 -10.30 -4.64
CA GLN A 190 -11.17 -10.74 -4.89
C GLN A 190 -11.12 -11.83 -5.96
N GLU A 191 -12.00 -12.84 -5.87
CA GLU A 191 -12.10 -13.93 -6.84
C GLU A 191 -12.38 -13.40 -8.25
N THR A 192 -13.37 -12.52 -8.38
CA THR A 192 -13.70 -11.86 -9.65
C THR A 192 -12.50 -11.11 -10.22
N ARG A 193 -11.80 -10.37 -9.38
CA ARG A 193 -10.57 -9.67 -9.79
C ARG A 193 -9.52 -10.66 -10.28
N ARG A 194 -9.30 -11.76 -9.56
CA ARG A 194 -8.30 -12.79 -9.90
C ARG A 194 -8.63 -13.45 -11.24
N ILE A 195 -9.90 -13.76 -11.46
CA ILE A 195 -10.41 -14.34 -12.72
C ILE A 195 -10.22 -13.35 -13.87
N LEU A 196 -10.62 -12.08 -13.71
CA LEU A 196 -10.46 -11.05 -14.74
C LEU A 196 -8.98 -10.84 -15.11
N ASP A 197 -8.08 -10.76 -14.13
CA ASP A 197 -6.65 -10.61 -14.40
C ASP A 197 -6.10 -11.81 -15.17
N ARG A 198 -6.56 -13.04 -14.89
CA ARG A 198 -6.21 -14.25 -15.62
C ARG A 198 -6.74 -14.22 -17.05
N LEU A 199 -8.02 -13.91 -17.25
CA LEU A 199 -8.65 -13.86 -18.58
C LEU A 199 -7.98 -12.81 -19.47
N VAL A 200 -7.81 -11.58 -18.98
CA VAL A 200 -7.18 -10.50 -19.74
C VAL A 200 -5.72 -10.84 -20.06
N GLY A 201 -4.95 -11.30 -19.07
CA GLY A 201 -3.53 -11.60 -19.25
C GLY A 201 -3.28 -12.73 -20.23
N TYR A 202 -3.98 -13.83 -20.10
CA TYR A 202 -3.80 -15.03 -20.93
C TYR A 202 -4.38 -14.90 -22.33
N THR A 203 -5.36 -14.00 -22.53
CA THR A 203 -5.91 -13.72 -23.86
C THR A 203 -5.05 -12.72 -24.65
N LEU A 204 -4.62 -11.64 -23.98
CA LEU A 204 -3.96 -10.54 -24.68
C LEU A 204 -2.44 -10.71 -24.78
N SER A 205 -1.76 -11.36 -23.82
CA SER A 205 -0.32 -11.53 -23.87
C SER A 205 0.14 -12.35 -25.11
N PRO A 206 -0.51 -13.47 -25.48
CA PRO A 206 -0.17 -14.18 -26.71
C PRO A 206 -0.37 -13.36 -27.98
N LEU A 207 -1.34 -12.45 -28.00
CA LEU A 207 -1.57 -11.54 -29.11
C LEU A 207 -0.41 -10.55 -29.24
N LEU A 208 0.09 -10.03 -28.11
CA LEU A 208 1.28 -9.17 -28.11
C LEU A 208 2.52 -9.93 -28.61
N TRP A 209 2.72 -11.19 -28.21
CA TRP A 209 3.83 -12.00 -28.68
C TRP A 209 3.81 -12.20 -30.20
N LYS A 210 2.62 -12.40 -30.76
CA LYS A 210 2.42 -12.59 -32.20
C LYS A 210 2.58 -11.29 -32.99
N LYS A 211 2.17 -10.15 -32.43
CA LYS A 211 2.04 -8.88 -33.19
C LYS A 211 3.14 -7.88 -32.90
N VAL A 212 3.80 -7.97 -31.75
CA VAL A 212 4.78 -6.96 -31.29
C VAL A 212 6.12 -7.64 -30.99
N ALA A 213 6.25 -8.34 -29.85
CA ALA A 213 7.48 -9.02 -29.45
C ALA A 213 7.19 -10.10 -28.42
N TRP A 214 7.99 -11.19 -28.45
CA TRP A 214 7.93 -12.26 -27.46
C TRP A 214 8.26 -11.74 -26.05
N GLY A 215 7.57 -12.31 -25.05
CA GLY A 215 7.80 -12.00 -23.63
C GLY A 215 7.08 -10.76 -23.12
N LEU A 216 6.37 -10.01 -23.97
CA LEU A 216 5.53 -8.90 -23.53
C LEU A 216 4.30 -9.44 -22.78
N SER A 217 3.81 -8.68 -21.79
CA SER A 217 2.58 -9.01 -21.08
C SER A 217 1.57 -7.89 -21.16
N ALA A 218 0.30 -8.27 -21.28
CA ALA A 218 -0.84 -7.38 -21.10
C ALA A 218 -1.53 -7.68 -19.78
N GLY A 219 -2.08 -6.65 -19.16
CA GLY A 219 -2.83 -6.79 -17.94
C GLY A 219 -3.73 -5.58 -17.72
N ARG A 220 -4.79 -5.79 -16.98
CA ARG A 220 -5.82 -4.78 -16.73
C ARG A 220 -5.24 -3.48 -16.15
N VAL A 221 -4.32 -3.56 -15.19
CA VAL A 221 -3.67 -2.39 -14.57
C VAL A 221 -2.56 -1.82 -15.46
N GLN A 222 -1.65 -2.67 -15.95
CA GLN A 222 -0.49 -2.21 -16.73
C GLN A 222 -0.89 -1.60 -18.08
N SER A 223 -1.91 -2.12 -18.76
CA SER A 223 -2.39 -1.56 -20.03
C SER A 223 -2.98 -0.16 -19.85
N VAL A 224 -3.71 0.08 -18.76
CA VAL A 224 -4.23 1.42 -18.42
C VAL A 224 -3.07 2.37 -18.10
N ALA A 225 -2.08 1.93 -17.31
CA ALA A 225 -0.90 2.75 -17.01
C ALA A 225 -0.14 3.17 -18.26
N VAL A 226 0.10 2.24 -19.19
CA VAL A 226 0.74 2.54 -20.49
C VAL A 226 -0.11 3.52 -21.30
N ARG A 227 -1.43 3.34 -21.35
CA ARG A 227 -2.35 4.27 -22.04
C ARG A 227 -2.22 5.69 -21.50
N LEU A 228 -2.23 5.85 -20.18
CA LEU A 228 -2.09 7.17 -19.54
C LEU A 228 -0.74 7.83 -19.88
N LEU A 229 0.35 7.05 -19.86
CA LEU A 229 1.67 7.54 -20.26
C LEU A 229 1.70 7.96 -21.72
N VAL A 230 1.13 7.17 -22.62
CA VAL A 230 1.04 7.50 -24.06
C VAL A 230 0.20 8.76 -24.28
N GLN A 231 -0.94 8.90 -23.60
CA GLN A 231 -1.77 10.10 -23.68
C GLN A 231 -1.00 11.34 -23.21
N ARG A 232 -0.30 11.23 -22.08
CA ARG A 232 0.54 12.33 -21.56
C ARG A 232 1.69 12.68 -22.51
N GLU A 233 2.36 11.67 -23.09
CA GLU A 233 3.43 11.92 -24.05
C GLU A 233 2.90 12.55 -25.33
N ARG A 234 1.73 12.16 -25.82
CA ARG A 234 1.07 12.83 -26.96
C ARG A 234 0.75 14.28 -26.64
N ALA A 235 0.20 14.57 -25.45
CA ALA A 235 -0.05 15.94 -25.00
C ALA A 235 1.26 16.74 -24.91
N ARG A 236 2.33 16.14 -24.38
CA ARG A 236 3.65 16.77 -24.31
C ARG A 236 4.22 17.11 -25.70
N ARG A 237 4.06 16.20 -26.67
CA ARG A 237 4.51 16.43 -28.05
C ARG A 237 3.68 17.45 -28.79
N ALA A 238 2.40 17.49 -28.51
CA ALA A 238 1.48 18.48 -29.08
C ALA A 238 1.62 19.86 -28.45
N PHE A 239 2.23 19.95 -27.27
CA PHE A 239 2.38 21.21 -26.55
C PHE A 239 3.10 22.26 -27.36
N ARG A 240 2.53 23.44 -27.41
CA ARG A 240 3.09 24.65 -28.00
C ARG A 240 3.24 25.69 -26.93
N SER A 241 4.44 26.22 -26.74
CA SER A 241 4.69 27.29 -25.78
C SER A 241 4.17 28.61 -26.32
N GLY A 242 3.35 29.30 -25.51
CA GLY A 242 3.08 30.71 -25.71
C GLY A 242 4.17 31.54 -25.02
N SER A 243 4.50 32.70 -25.59
CA SER A 243 5.41 33.66 -24.97
C SER A 243 4.65 34.88 -24.50
N TYR A 244 4.97 35.38 -23.32
CA TYR A 244 4.42 36.58 -22.74
C TYR A 244 5.44 37.21 -21.80
N TRP A 245 5.26 38.51 -21.56
CA TRP A 245 6.06 39.27 -20.60
C TRP A 245 5.19 39.66 -19.42
N ASP A 246 5.75 39.63 -18.22
CA ASP A 246 5.17 40.23 -17.03
C ASP A 246 6.19 41.17 -16.39
N LEU A 247 5.72 42.03 -15.50
CA LEU A 247 6.58 43.00 -14.80
C LEU A 247 6.44 42.81 -13.30
N LYS A 248 7.58 42.83 -12.61
CA LYS A 248 7.66 42.84 -11.15
C LYS A 248 8.49 44.04 -10.71
N ALA A 249 7.97 44.79 -9.78
CA ALA A 249 8.68 45.91 -9.15
C ALA A 249 9.11 45.51 -7.74
N ARG A 250 10.34 45.83 -7.37
CA ARG A 250 10.80 45.77 -5.99
C ARG A 250 10.75 47.16 -5.41
N LEU A 251 9.89 47.34 -4.43
CA LEU A 251 9.60 48.60 -3.80
C LEU A 251 10.17 48.62 -2.37
N SER A 252 10.56 49.82 -1.92
CA SER A 252 10.99 50.02 -0.54
C SER A 252 10.38 51.28 0.04
N HIS A 253 9.90 51.22 1.27
CA HIS A 253 9.39 52.37 2.01
C HIS A 253 9.59 52.13 3.51
N GLY A 254 10.14 53.14 4.21
CA GLY A 254 10.33 53.06 5.65
C GLY A 254 11.13 51.83 6.14
N GLY A 255 12.11 51.33 5.36
CA GLY A 255 12.91 50.14 5.69
C GLY A 255 12.26 48.82 5.28
N LEU A 256 11.00 48.82 4.92
CA LEU A 256 10.29 47.64 4.41
C LEU A 256 10.56 47.46 2.90
N ARG A 257 10.75 46.21 2.49
CA ARG A 257 10.89 45.82 1.08
C ARG A 257 9.78 44.84 0.71
N PHE A 258 9.15 45.07 -0.44
CA PHE A 258 8.09 44.22 -0.95
C PHE A 258 8.11 44.16 -2.47
N GLU A 259 7.55 43.07 -3.03
CA GLU A 259 7.40 42.90 -4.47
C GLU A 259 5.97 43.21 -4.88
N ALA A 260 5.82 43.97 -5.96
CA ALA A 260 4.55 44.20 -6.65
C ALA A 260 4.60 43.55 -8.02
N LYS A 261 3.51 42.92 -8.46
CA LYS A 261 3.36 42.32 -9.78
C LYS A 261 2.35 43.13 -10.59
N LEU A 262 2.69 43.44 -11.85
CA LEU A 262 1.77 44.08 -12.76
C LEU A 262 0.56 43.16 -13.01
N SER A 263 -0.64 43.59 -12.67
CA SER A 263 -1.89 42.85 -12.86
C SER A 263 -2.74 43.43 -13.99
N GLN A 264 -2.73 44.73 -14.20
CA GLN A 264 -3.54 45.44 -15.21
C GLN A 264 -2.81 46.62 -15.80
N VAL A 265 -3.09 46.92 -17.06
CA VAL A 265 -2.71 48.17 -17.75
C VAL A 265 -3.96 48.81 -18.33
N LYS A 266 -4.26 50.05 -17.95
CA LYS A 266 -5.47 50.77 -18.39
C LYS A 266 -6.78 49.99 -18.19
N GLY A 267 -6.88 49.23 -17.09
CA GLY A 267 -8.03 48.42 -16.75
C GLY A 267 -8.07 47.00 -17.40
N GLU A 268 -7.17 46.70 -18.32
CA GLU A 268 -7.08 45.37 -18.95
C GLU A 268 -6.11 44.47 -18.15
N ARG A 269 -6.57 43.27 -17.79
CA ARG A 269 -5.75 42.27 -17.10
C ARG A 269 -4.63 41.79 -18.02
N ILE A 270 -3.42 41.64 -17.49
CA ILE A 270 -2.27 41.08 -18.23
C ILE A 270 -2.36 39.58 -18.32
N ALA A 271 -2.05 39.05 -19.51
CA ALA A 271 -1.99 37.62 -19.76
C ALA A 271 -0.93 36.93 -18.90
N GLY A 272 -1.24 35.77 -18.36
CA GLY A 272 -0.32 34.90 -17.67
C GLY A 272 -0.33 33.51 -18.28
N GLY A 273 0.52 32.60 -17.80
CA GLY A 273 0.65 31.24 -18.37
C GLY A 273 -0.67 30.44 -18.48
N GLY A 274 -1.62 30.67 -17.57
CA GLY A 274 -2.92 29.99 -17.59
C GLY A 274 -3.88 30.45 -18.68
N ASP A 275 -3.60 31.57 -19.35
CA ASP A 275 -4.45 32.14 -20.40
C ASP A 275 -4.14 31.56 -21.80
N PHE A 276 -3.10 30.73 -21.93
CA PHE A 276 -2.71 30.12 -23.19
C PHE A 276 -3.31 28.71 -23.34
N ASP A 277 -3.66 28.36 -24.57
CA ASP A 277 -4.00 26.99 -24.97
C ASP A 277 -2.76 26.17 -25.20
N GLU A 278 -2.66 25.04 -24.50
CA GLU A 278 -1.48 24.17 -24.51
C GLU A 278 -1.21 23.50 -25.86
N SER A 279 -2.23 23.39 -26.73
CA SER A 279 -2.11 22.73 -28.04
C SER A 279 -1.71 23.70 -29.15
N THR A 280 -2.09 24.96 -29.03
CA THR A 280 -1.83 25.98 -30.08
C THR A 280 -0.75 26.98 -29.69
N GLY A 281 -0.49 27.17 -28.38
CA GLY A 281 0.40 28.24 -27.86
C GLY A 281 -0.18 29.66 -28.00
N ALA A 282 -1.44 29.77 -28.43
CA ALA A 282 -2.15 31.00 -28.55
C ALA A 282 -2.98 31.30 -27.27
N LEU A 283 -3.45 32.57 -27.12
CA LEU A 283 -4.40 32.86 -26.06
C LEU A 283 -5.69 32.09 -26.26
N LYS A 284 -6.27 31.59 -25.17
CA LYS A 284 -7.57 30.89 -25.18
C LYS A 284 -8.64 31.78 -25.79
N ALA A 285 -9.49 31.18 -26.62
CA ALA A 285 -10.59 31.91 -27.25
C ALA A 285 -11.48 32.58 -26.19
N GLY A 286 -11.82 33.86 -26.41
CA GLY A 286 -12.65 34.64 -25.48
C GLY A 286 -11.88 35.20 -24.26
N SER A 287 -10.59 35.00 -24.14
CA SER A 287 -9.78 35.64 -23.07
C SER A 287 -9.75 37.16 -23.24
N LYS A 288 -10.30 37.85 -22.25
CA LYS A 288 -10.23 39.33 -22.17
C LYS A 288 -8.96 39.75 -21.42
N VAL A 289 -7.80 39.49 -22.03
CA VAL A 289 -6.50 39.82 -21.44
C VAL A 289 -5.60 40.50 -22.45
N ARG A 290 -4.73 41.36 -21.94
CA ARG A 290 -3.71 42.02 -22.74
C ARG A 290 -2.44 41.19 -22.76
N LEU A 291 -1.97 40.81 -23.94
CA LEU A 291 -0.69 40.15 -24.11
C LEU A 291 0.42 41.19 -24.23
N LEU A 292 1.36 41.16 -23.29
CA LEU A 292 2.54 42.05 -23.38
C LEU A 292 3.64 41.36 -24.19
N GLY A 293 4.13 42.08 -25.18
CA GLY A 293 5.38 41.78 -25.86
C GLY A 293 6.59 42.46 -25.20
N GLU A 294 7.79 42.08 -25.60
CA GLU A 294 9.03 42.65 -25.03
C GLU A 294 9.12 44.18 -25.14
N ALA A 295 8.86 44.71 -26.34
CA ALA A 295 8.93 46.13 -26.58
C ALA A 295 7.99 46.95 -25.69
N GLU A 296 6.73 46.47 -25.54
CA GLU A 296 5.73 47.07 -24.69
C GLU A 296 6.10 46.95 -23.21
N ALA A 297 6.60 45.79 -22.78
CA ALA A 297 7.05 45.61 -21.40
C ALA A 297 8.20 46.54 -21.05
N ARG A 298 9.18 46.73 -21.94
CA ARG A 298 10.29 47.66 -21.76
C ARG A 298 9.81 49.11 -21.72
N ALA A 299 8.87 49.52 -22.58
CA ALA A 299 8.28 50.84 -22.58
C ALA A 299 7.52 51.12 -21.27
N LEU A 300 6.79 50.15 -20.76
CA LEU A 300 6.12 50.23 -19.45
C LEU A 300 7.11 50.40 -18.29
N VAL A 301 8.22 49.67 -18.29
CA VAL A 301 9.29 49.84 -17.28
C VAL A 301 9.78 51.26 -17.28
N ALA A 302 10.19 51.79 -18.44
CA ALA A 302 10.67 53.18 -18.56
C ALA A 302 9.63 54.22 -18.10
N ALA A 303 8.34 53.99 -18.38
CA ALA A 303 7.26 54.90 -17.99
C ALA A 303 6.97 54.92 -16.48
N VAL A 304 7.18 53.80 -15.77
CA VAL A 304 6.84 53.69 -14.34
C VAL A 304 8.04 53.83 -13.41
N GLU A 305 9.27 53.75 -13.93
CA GLU A 305 10.50 53.81 -13.13
C GLU A 305 10.68 55.12 -12.42
N ALA A 306 10.37 56.25 -13.08
CA ALA A 306 10.47 57.59 -12.54
C ALA A 306 9.16 58.12 -11.94
N GLY A 307 8.09 57.35 -12.00
CA GLY A 307 6.76 57.79 -11.57
C GLY A 307 6.50 57.60 -10.06
N PRO A 308 5.53 58.33 -9.52
CA PRO A 308 5.14 58.13 -8.13
C PRO A 308 4.38 56.80 -7.96
N TRP A 309 4.83 56.01 -7.02
CA TRP A 309 4.10 54.79 -6.59
C TRP A 309 3.14 55.15 -5.46
N ARG A 310 1.91 54.69 -5.56
CA ARG A 310 0.87 54.95 -4.55
C ARG A 310 0.09 53.69 -4.25
N VAL A 311 -0.11 53.39 -2.97
CA VAL A 311 -1.06 52.36 -2.52
C VAL A 311 -2.45 52.97 -2.61
N THR A 312 -3.31 52.40 -3.45
CA THR A 312 -4.68 52.91 -3.67
C THR A 312 -5.73 52.13 -2.87
N ALA A 313 -5.45 50.89 -2.55
CA ALA A 313 -6.33 50.07 -1.72
C ALA A 313 -5.52 49.00 -0.97
N VAL A 314 -5.98 48.64 0.20
CA VAL A 314 -5.50 47.52 0.99
C VAL A 314 -6.71 46.64 1.27
N GLU A 315 -6.63 45.36 0.83
CA GLU A 315 -7.69 44.39 1.04
C GLU A 315 -7.17 43.31 1.98
N GLU A 316 -7.75 43.20 3.16
CA GLU A 316 -7.43 42.14 4.12
C GLU A 316 -8.38 40.96 3.94
N LYS A 317 -7.82 39.81 3.62
CA LYS A 317 -8.59 38.56 3.48
C LYS A 317 -8.14 37.55 4.55
N PRO A 318 -9.00 37.17 5.49
CA PRO A 318 -8.67 36.16 6.45
C PRO A 318 -8.42 34.83 5.72
N THR A 319 -7.29 34.20 6.00
CA THR A 319 -6.94 32.91 5.42
C THR A 319 -6.90 31.85 6.52
N VAL A 320 -7.76 30.86 6.43
CA VAL A 320 -7.77 29.71 7.34
C VAL A 320 -6.95 28.59 6.70
N ARG A 321 -5.88 28.21 7.36
CA ARG A 321 -5.10 27.01 6.99
C ARG A 321 -5.59 25.84 7.82
N LYS A 322 -6.16 24.84 7.17
CA LYS A 322 -6.50 23.57 7.82
C LYS A 322 -5.28 22.64 7.82
N PRO A 323 -5.11 21.80 8.85
CA PRO A 323 -4.10 20.73 8.80
C PRO A 323 -4.36 19.82 7.58
N VAL A 324 -3.29 19.26 7.07
CA VAL A 324 -3.41 18.25 5.99
C VAL A 324 -4.09 16.99 6.55
N PRO A 325 -4.92 16.31 5.75
CA PRO A 325 -5.56 15.08 6.19
C PRO A 325 -4.51 13.97 6.43
N PRO A 326 -4.85 12.94 7.19
CA PRO A 326 -4.04 11.72 7.30
C PRO A 326 -3.73 11.12 5.93
N PHE A 327 -2.69 10.30 5.87
CA PHE A 327 -2.30 9.65 4.62
C PHE A 327 -3.30 8.59 4.19
N THR A 328 -3.67 8.65 2.90
CA THR A 328 -4.17 7.48 2.16
C THR A 328 -2.99 6.74 1.53
N THR A 329 -3.21 5.54 0.99
CA THR A 329 -2.18 4.78 0.26
C THR A 329 -1.49 5.63 -0.82
N SER A 330 -2.27 6.37 -1.62
CA SER A 330 -1.73 7.16 -2.73
C SER A 330 -0.95 8.38 -2.25
N THR A 331 -1.44 9.10 -1.23
CA THR A 331 -0.75 10.28 -0.70
C THR A 331 0.51 9.89 0.08
N LEU A 332 0.51 8.75 0.78
CA LEU A 332 1.71 8.19 1.41
C LEU A 332 2.81 7.91 0.37
N GLN A 333 2.46 7.27 -0.76
CA GLN A 333 3.41 6.99 -1.84
C GLN A 333 3.96 8.27 -2.47
N GLN A 334 3.11 9.27 -2.71
CA GLN A 334 3.52 10.56 -3.28
C GLN A 334 4.48 11.32 -2.35
N GLU A 335 4.16 11.42 -1.05
CA GLU A 335 5.01 12.12 -0.08
C GLU A 335 6.31 11.36 0.19
N SER A 336 6.29 10.03 0.23
CA SER A 336 7.50 9.22 0.37
C SER A 336 8.44 9.38 -0.84
N ASN A 337 7.87 9.43 -2.04
CA ASN A 337 8.66 9.72 -3.24
C ASN A 337 9.24 11.13 -3.23
N ARG A 338 8.40 12.13 -2.89
CA ARG A 338 8.80 13.55 -2.88
C ARG A 338 9.90 13.83 -1.84
N LYS A 339 9.75 13.30 -0.62
CA LYS A 339 10.63 13.60 0.52
C LYS A 339 11.81 12.65 0.67
N LEU A 340 11.58 11.35 0.43
CA LEU A 340 12.53 10.29 0.70
C LEU A 340 13.06 9.61 -0.57
N ARG A 341 12.54 9.98 -1.75
CA ARG A 341 12.88 9.40 -3.05
C ARG A 341 12.59 7.88 -3.14
N LEU A 342 11.71 7.37 -2.29
CA LEU A 342 11.30 5.96 -2.34
C LEU A 342 10.36 5.71 -3.52
N SER A 343 10.54 4.58 -4.18
CA SER A 343 9.55 4.09 -5.14
C SER A 343 8.25 3.68 -4.43
N ALA A 344 7.14 3.59 -5.16
CA ALA A 344 5.88 3.11 -4.60
C ALA A 344 6.02 1.70 -3.99
N ARG A 345 6.83 0.82 -4.61
CA ARG A 345 7.10 -0.53 -4.11
C ARG A 345 7.86 -0.51 -2.77
N GLU A 346 8.90 0.31 -2.67
CA GLU A 346 9.69 0.45 -1.44
C GLU A 346 8.86 1.06 -0.33
N THR A 347 8.07 2.11 -0.64
CA THR A 347 7.13 2.71 0.31
C THR A 347 6.18 1.67 0.88
N MET A 348 5.51 0.90 0.02
CA MET A 348 4.55 -0.11 0.49
C MET A 348 5.20 -1.23 1.27
N ARG A 349 6.42 -1.68 0.88
CA ARG A 349 7.16 -2.68 1.65
C ARG A 349 7.54 -2.18 3.05
N THR A 350 7.98 -0.93 3.14
CA THR A 350 8.33 -0.30 4.43
C THR A 350 7.09 -0.09 5.29
N ALA A 351 5.99 0.40 4.71
CA ALA A 351 4.72 0.58 5.41
C ALA A 351 4.18 -0.75 5.94
N GLN A 352 4.23 -1.84 5.15
CA GLN A 352 3.85 -3.18 5.60
C GLN A 352 4.68 -3.62 6.82
N ALA A 353 6.00 -3.43 6.78
CA ALA A 353 6.87 -3.79 7.89
C ALA A 353 6.60 -2.95 9.16
N LEU A 354 6.22 -1.68 9.01
CA LEU A 354 5.83 -0.82 10.13
C LEU A 354 4.48 -1.23 10.73
N TYR A 355 3.49 -1.56 9.87
CA TYR A 355 2.19 -2.07 10.29
C TYR A 355 2.33 -3.39 11.08
N GLU A 356 3.06 -4.37 10.54
CA GLU A 356 3.25 -5.68 11.17
C GLU A 356 3.95 -5.59 12.54
N ARG A 357 4.67 -4.50 12.80
CA ARG A 357 5.32 -4.19 14.08
C ARG A 357 4.47 -3.30 14.99
N GLY A 358 3.30 -2.88 14.55
CA GLY A 358 2.38 -2.04 15.33
C GLY A 358 2.75 -0.56 15.39
N PHE A 359 3.57 -0.04 14.47
CA PHE A 359 3.94 1.37 14.44
C PHE A 359 2.96 2.27 13.69
N ILE A 360 2.22 1.73 12.75
CA ILE A 360 1.21 2.44 11.97
C ILE A 360 -0.04 1.58 11.83
N THR A 361 -1.17 2.22 11.50
CA THR A 361 -2.40 1.53 11.11
C THR A 361 -2.25 0.88 9.73
N TYR A 362 -3.21 0.07 9.32
CA TYR A 362 -3.19 -0.58 8.01
C TYR A 362 -3.06 0.44 6.89
N MET A 363 -2.08 0.26 6.01
CA MET A 363 -1.66 1.27 5.03
C MET A 363 -2.41 1.20 3.70
N ARG A 364 -3.20 0.15 3.44
CA ARG A 364 -4.02 0.05 2.23
C ARG A 364 -5.41 0.62 2.52
N THR A 365 -5.51 1.94 2.50
CA THR A 365 -6.74 2.66 2.78
C THR A 365 -6.88 3.88 1.87
N ASP A 366 -8.09 4.25 1.54
CA ASP A 366 -8.49 5.52 0.91
C ASP A 366 -9.22 6.45 1.90
N SER A 367 -9.45 5.97 3.13
CA SER A 367 -10.05 6.74 4.22
C SER A 367 -9.03 7.66 4.88
N VAL A 368 -9.49 8.86 5.25
CA VAL A 368 -8.77 9.85 6.06
C VAL A 368 -9.33 9.96 7.49
N HIS A 369 -10.27 9.08 7.86
CA HIS A 369 -10.83 9.06 9.20
C HIS A 369 -9.80 8.55 10.20
N LEU A 370 -9.71 9.21 11.34
CA LEU A 370 -8.94 8.79 12.49
C LEU A 370 -9.87 8.14 13.52
N SER A 371 -9.33 7.21 14.29
CA SER A 371 -10.04 6.69 15.46
C SER A 371 -10.14 7.76 16.56
N ASP A 372 -11.15 7.63 17.43
CA ASP A 372 -11.32 8.55 18.56
C ASP A 372 -10.09 8.59 19.48
N GLN A 373 -9.33 7.49 19.55
CA GLN A 373 -8.08 7.43 20.32
C GLN A 373 -6.93 8.23 19.67
N ALA A 374 -6.98 8.47 18.36
CA ALA A 374 -5.96 9.22 17.63
C ALA A 374 -6.24 10.73 17.66
N ILE A 375 -7.45 11.15 17.97
CA ILE A 375 -7.88 12.53 18.13
C ILE A 375 -7.65 12.99 19.57
#